data_80025508e18561c21f489113e5b746a8
#
_entry.id   80025508e18561c21f489113e5b746a8
#
_cell.length_a   1.000
_cell.length_b   1.000
_cell.length_c   1.000
_cell.angle_alpha   90.00
_cell.angle_beta   90.00
_cell.angle_gamma   90.00
#
_symmetry.space_group_name_H-M   'P 1'
#
loop_
_entity.id
_entity.type
_entity.pdbx_description
1 polymer ?
#
loop_
_entity_poly.entity_id
_entity_poly.type
_entity_poly.pdbx_seq_one_letter_code
_entity_poly.pdbx_strand_id
1 'polypeptide(L)'
;MLCYLLYTILHYTVLCHTILHSLTSYINTIHTSLHHRPPTYAEWASAVKKGMTVPEMKKQIRRSLRAKAALTESNLRLVISIAKRYQNRGLNFQDLCQEGTLGLTRACEKFDPERGFRFSTYATWWIKQSIMRAIADQARTIRLPVHIHDQLALMSKAERDLQQSLGRDPTKEELAAKIDVKPERVEFLKRSAMKAISMETELGSGKTKGSGAGGGGSGGGREFTLQDTLKDPDQRPDDMAENNMLKDDISRLICTLNSREQAVIRMRFGLDDGKPKTLEEIGRRFSVTRERIRQIEARALHKLRQPYRNHSVKCYVEDL
;
A
#
# COMPACT_ATOMS: atom_id res chain seq x y z
N MET A 1 14.04 -27.43 42.07
CA MET A 1 15.38 -27.76 41.57
C MET A 1 15.38 -28.08 40.08
N LEU A 2 14.53 -28.97 39.57
CA LEU A 2 14.48 -29.30 38.14
C LEU A 2 14.20 -28.11 37.20
N CYS A 3 13.31 -27.20 37.57
CA CYS A 3 13.04 -25.98 36.80
C CYS A 3 14.24 -25.02 36.72
N TYR A 4 15.04 -24.99 37.75
CA TYR A 4 16.24 -24.14 37.79
C TYR A 4 17.37 -24.70 36.96
N LEU A 5 17.52 -26.04 36.97
CA LEU A 5 18.47 -26.77 36.12
C LEU A 5 18.08 -26.71 34.63
N LEU A 6 16.79 -26.87 34.30
CA LEU A 6 16.27 -26.65 32.94
C LEU A 6 16.46 -25.19 32.50
N TYR A 7 16.23 -24.25 33.37
CA TYR A 7 16.44 -22.83 33.10
C TYR A 7 17.92 -22.51 32.83
N THR A 8 18.85 -23.05 33.62
CA THR A 8 20.29 -22.85 33.42
C THR A 8 20.82 -23.53 32.18
N ILE A 9 20.33 -24.75 31.85
CA ILE A 9 20.71 -25.47 30.61
C ILE A 9 20.14 -24.74 29.38
N LEU A 10 18.89 -24.30 29.42
CA LEU A 10 18.29 -23.50 28.36
C LEU A 10 19.03 -22.15 28.19
N HIS A 11 19.40 -21.57 29.30
CA HIS A 11 20.16 -20.34 29.38
C HIS A 11 21.53 -20.44 28.70
N TYR A 12 22.29 -21.49 29.00
CA TYR A 12 23.60 -21.72 28.40
C TYR A 12 23.52 -22.03 26.90
N THR A 13 22.45 -22.73 26.47
CA THR A 13 22.24 -23.02 25.06
C THR A 13 21.77 -21.81 24.25
N VAL A 14 21.00 -20.88 24.85
CA VAL A 14 20.59 -19.62 24.21
C VAL A 14 21.80 -18.68 24.08
N LEU A 15 22.64 -18.60 25.12
CA LEU A 15 23.87 -17.80 25.08
C LEU A 15 24.82 -18.32 23.97
N CYS A 16 24.98 -19.63 23.86
CA CYS A 16 25.74 -20.23 22.75
C CYS A 16 25.11 -19.91 21.38
N HIS A 17 23.78 -19.81 21.29
CA HIS A 17 23.09 -19.48 20.02
C HIS A 17 23.29 -18.03 19.63
N THR A 18 23.12 -17.08 20.57
CA THR A 18 23.29 -15.64 20.29
C THR A 18 24.72 -15.32 19.90
N ILE A 19 25.71 -15.89 20.62
CA ILE A 19 27.13 -15.75 20.30
C ILE A 19 27.43 -16.43 18.94
N LEU A 20 26.91 -17.62 18.70
CA LEU A 20 27.14 -18.33 17.44
C LEU A 20 26.49 -17.58 16.26
N HIS A 21 25.29 -17.04 16.43
CA HIS A 21 24.57 -16.29 15.39
C HIS A 21 25.26 -14.96 15.07
N SER A 22 25.69 -14.21 16.09
CA SER A 22 26.44 -12.97 15.87
C SER A 22 27.81 -13.23 15.25
N LEU A 23 28.52 -14.25 15.69
CA LEU A 23 29.79 -14.68 15.09
C LEU A 23 29.63 -15.16 13.65
N THR A 24 28.60 -15.96 13.34
CA THR A 24 28.34 -16.43 11.97
C THR A 24 27.97 -15.28 11.05
N SER A 25 27.16 -14.32 11.50
CA SER A 25 26.85 -13.11 10.74
C SER A 25 28.10 -12.27 10.49
N TYR A 26 28.93 -12.06 11.50
CA TYR A 26 30.18 -11.31 11.40
C TYR A 26 31.20 -12.00 10.48
N ILE A 27 31.38 -13.31 10.61
CA ILE A 27 32.26 -14.12 9.75
C ILE A 27 31.77 -14.12 8.30
N ASN A 28 30.46 -14.23 8.06
CA ASN A 28 29.87 -14.10 6.74
C ASN A 28 30.20 -12.74 6.11
N THR A 29 30.01 -11.66 6.86
CA THR A 29 30.25 -10.30 6.35
C THR A 29 31.73 -10.11 5.98
N ILE A 30 32.65 -10.51 6.85
CA ILE A 30 34.10 -10.38 6.60
C ILE A 30 34.55 -11.30 5.46
N HIS A 31 34.09 -12.54 5.42
CA HIS A 31 34.50 -13.49 4.40
C HIS A 31 33.96 -13.13 3.01
N THR A 32 32.73 -12.62 2.95
CA THR A 32 32.13 -12.12 1.71
C THR A 32 32.86 -10.86 1.23
N SER A 33 33.32 -10.00 2.14
CA SER A 33 34.09 -8.81 1.80
C SER A 33 35.51 -9.14 1.28
N LEU A 34 36.14 -10.17 1.85
CA LEU A 34 37.51 -10.56 1.50
C LEU A 34 37.59 -11.51 0.30
N HIS A 35 36.65 -12.44 0.15
CA HIS A 35 36.73 -13.53 -0.83
C HIS A 35 35.59 -13.54 -1.85
N HIS A 36 34.65 -12.59 -1.80
CA HIS A 36 33.47 -12.48 -2.68
C HIS A 36 32.62 -13.77 -2.80
N ARG A 37 32.74 -14.68 -1.82
CA ARG A 37 31.97 -15.92 -1.71
C ARG A 37 31.57 -16.20 -0.26
N PRO A 38 30.46 -16.92 -0.03
CA PRO A 38 30.11 -17.35 1.33
C PRO A 38 31.15 -18.35 1.87
N PRO A 39 31.44 -18.30 3.19
CA PRO A 39 32.41 -19.21 3.81
C PRO A 39 31.92 -20.65 3.78
N THR A 40 32.85 -21.56 3.62
CA THR A 40 32.58 -23.03 3.75
C THR A 40 32.41 -23.42 5.22
N TYR A 41 31.78 -24.54 5.47
CA TYR A 41 31.64 -25.08 6.85
C TYR A 41 32.97 -25.34 7.55
N ALA A 42 34.04 -25.61 6.79
CA ALA A 42 35.39 -25.81 7.35
C ALA A 42 35.98 -24.47 7.82
N GLU A 43 35.85 -23.43 7.03
CA GLU A 43 36.27 -22.07 7.37
C GLU A 43 35.49 -21.53 8.58
N TRP A 44 34.18 -21.79 8.67
CA TRP A 44 33.36 -21.47 9.85
C TRP A 44 33.87 -22.23 11.09
N ALA A 45 34.11 -23.53 11.00
CA ALA A 45 34.57 -24.31 12.14
C ALA A 45 35.89 -23.78 12.69
N SER A 46 36.84 -23.47 11.82
CA SER A 46 38.15 -22.92 12.21
C SER A 46 38.06 -21.53 12.81
N ALA A 47 37.12 -20.68 12.35
CA ALA A 47 36.91 -19.32 12.87
C ALA A 47 36.20 -19.28 14.22
N VAL A 48 35.26 -20.22 14.48
CA VAL A 48 34.55 -20.29 15.78
C VAL A 48 35.46 -20.83 16.87
N LYS A 49 36.19 -21.91 16.61
CA LYS A 49 37.13 -22.47 17.57
C LYS A 49 38.23 -23.21 16.83
N LYS A 50 39.51 -22.88 17.12
CA LYS A 50 40.66 -23.61 16.57
C LYS A 50 40.56 -25.11 16.90
N GLY A 51 40.59 -25.95 15.87
CA GLY A 51 40.51 -27.40 16.02
C GLY A 51 39.11 -28.01 16.07
N MET A 52 38.05 -27.22 15.89
CA MET A 52 36.66 -27.74 15.79
C MET A 52 36.46 -28.43 14.44
N THR A 53 35.91 -29.65 14.51
CA THR A 53 35.57 -30.42 13.29
C THR A 53 34.22 -29.99 12.71
N VAL A 54 34.03 -30.13 11.38
CA VAL A 54 32.75 -29.81 10.71
C VAL A 54 31.54 -30.53 11.31
N PRO A 55 31.62 -31.86 11.65
CA PRO A 55 30.51 -32.57 12.26
C PRO A 55 30.16 -32.03 13.66
N GLU A 56 31.14 -31.65 14.45
CA GLU A 56 30.91 -31.00 15.77
C GLU A 56 30.22 -29.67 15.64
N MET A 57 30.64 -28.84 14.70
CA MET A 57 29.96 -27.55 14.41
C MET A 57 28.51 -27.76 13.98
N LYS A 58 28.24 -28.71 13.07
CA LYS A 58 26.86 -29.06 12.67
C LYS A 58 26.01 -29.57 13.84
N LYS A 59 26.62 -30.34 14.77
CA LYS A 59 25.97 -30.80 16.00
C LYS A 59 25.62 -29.63 16.91
N GLN A 60 26.54 -28.69 17.07
CA GLN A 60 26.33 -27.47 17.88
C GLN A 60 25.20 -26.60 17.29
N ILE A 61 25.20 -26.33 15.98
CA ILE A 61 24.14 -25.58 15.30
C ILE A 61 22.78 -26.27 15.51
N ARG A 62 22.67 -27.56 15.31
CA ARG A 62 21.41 -28.30 15.54
C ARG A 62 20.94 -28.22 16.99
N ARG A 63 21.85 -28.24 17.96
CA ARG A 63 21.51 -28.11 19.38
C ARG A 63 20.99 -26.70 19.68
N SER A 64 21.63 -25.67 19.16
CA SER A 64 21.20 -24.26 19.36
C SER A 64 19.86 -23.97 18.71
N LEU A 65 19.59 -24.48 17.50
CA LEU A 65 18.29 -24.34 16.83
C LEU A 65 17.16 -25.01 17.61
N ARG A 66 17.38 -26.22 18.17
CA ARG A 66 16.42 -26.91 19.03
C ARG A 66 16.13 -26.10 20.31
N ALA A 67 17.16 -25.53 20.91
CA ALA A 67 17.00 -24.69 22.11
C ALA A 67 16.19 -23.43 21.81
N LYS A 68 16.45 -22.77 20.69
CA LYS A 68 15.68 -21.62 20.21
C LYS A 68 14.20 -21.98 20.00
N ALA A 69 13.92 -23.08 19.31
CA ALA A 69 12.58 -23.58 19.09
C ALA A 69 11.86 -23.83 20.42
N ALA A 70 12.47 -24.57 21.33
CA ALA A 70 11.91 -24.89 22.64
C ALA A 70 11.63 -23.62 23.47
N LEU A 71 12.52 -22.62 23.43
CA LEU A 71 12.30 -21.34 24.13
C LEU A 71 11.12 -20.57 23.50
N THR A 72 11.01 -20.54 22.19
CA THR A 72 9.90 -19.89 21.48
C THR A 72 8.58 -20.58 21.80
N GLU A 73 8.49 -21.91 21.67
CA GLU A 73 7.29 -22.71 21.92
C GLU A 73 6.79 -22.55 23.37
N SER A 74 7.69 -22.62 24.37
CA SER A 74 7.32 -22.47 25.78
C SER A 74 6.74 -21.09 26.12
N ASN A 75 7.00 -20.06 25.31
CA ASN A 75 6.54 -18.68 25.52
C ASN A 75 5.43 -18.22 24.58
N LEU A 76 4.86 -19.09 23.72
CA LEU A 76 3.75 -18.74 22.81
C LEU A 76 2.52 -18.21 23.57
N ARG A 77 2.24 -18.71 24.77
CA ARG A 77 1.15 -18.21 25.62
C ARG A 77 1.30 -16.73 25.96
N LEU A 78 2.53 -16.23 26.12
CA LEU A 78 2.81 -14.81 26.33
C LEU A 78 2.40 -13.99 25.09
N VAL A 79 2.72 -14.46 23.89
CA VAL A 79 2.31 -13.80 22.62
C VAL A 79 0.80 -13.70 22.53
N ILE A 80 0.09 -14.80 22.78
CA ILE A 80 -1.38 -14.86 22.74
C ILE A 80 -1.99 -13.84 23.73
N SER A 81 -1.46 -13.75 24.96
CA SER A 81 -1.96 -12.83 25.98
C SER A 81 -1.79 -11.36 25.58
N ILE A 82 -0.72 -11.04 24.85
CA ILE A 82 -0.45 -9.70 24.33
C ILE A 82 -1.32 -9.42 23.10
N ALA A 83 -1.39 -10.34 22.14
CA ALA A 83 -2.15 -10.20 20.89
C ALA A 83 -3.64 -9.97 21.13
N LYS A 84 -4.23 -10.58 22.15
CA LYS A 84 -5.64 -10.36 22.56
C LYS A 84 -6.00 -8.89 22.76
N ARG A 85 -5.05 -8.06 23.21
CA ARG A 85 -5.29 -6.61 23.42
C ARG A 85 -5.26 -5.77 22.16
N TYR A 86 -4.85 -6.35 21.03
CA TYR A 86 -4.74 -5.68 19.74
C TYR A 86 -5.76 -6.18 18.72
N GLN A 87 -6.73 -6.99 19.13
CA GLN A 87 -7.84 -7.44 18.28
C GLN A 87 -8.68 -6.25 17.78
N ASN A 88 -9.39 -6.46 16.67
CA ASN A 88 -10.29 -5.48 16.03
C ASN A 88 -9.60 -4.21 15.53
N ARG A 89 -8.29 -4.27 15.24
CA ARG A 89 -7.52 -3.15 14.71
C ARG A 89 -7.18 -3.28 13.21
N GLY A 90 -7.92 -4.16 12.49
CA GLY A 90 -7.75 -4.33 11.04
C GLY A 90 -6.94 -5.56 10.62
N LEU A 91 -6.37 -6.30 11.57
CA LEU A 91 -5.73 -7.59 11.32
C LEU A 91 -6.49 -8.72 12.01
N ASN A 92 -6.44 -9.91 11.40
CA ASN A 92 -6.98 -11.12 11.99
C ASN A 92 -6.16 -11.51 13.23
N PHE A 93 -6.80 -12.20 14.18
CA PHE A 93 -6.12 -12.64 15.42
C PHE A 93 -4.94 -13.58 15.15
N GLN A 94 -5.05 -14.45 14.15
CA GLN A 94 -3.98 -15.35 13.76
C GLN A 94 -2.76 -14.60 13.25
N ASP A 95 -2.96 -13.56 12.43
CA ASP A 95 -1.87 -12.74 11.89
C ASP A 95 -1.18 -11.95 13.01
N LEU A 96 -1.94 -11.43 13.97
CA LEU A 96 -1.38 -10.78 15.17
C LEU A 96 -0.51 -11.74 15.99
N CYS A 97 -0.93 -13.00 16.13
CA CYS A 97 -0.15 -14.03 16.82
C CYS A 97 1.12 -14.37 16.04
N GLN A 98 1.06 -14.49 14.72
CA GLN A 98 2.23 -14.80 13.89
C GLN A 98 3.25 -13.67 13.95
N GLU A 99 2.82 -12.44 13.75
CA GLU A 99 3.70 -11.25 13.86
C GLU A 99 4.29 -11.10 15.26
N GLY A 100 3.47 -11.39 16.30
CA GLY A 100 3.95 -11.43 17.68
C GLY A 100 5.00 -12.53 17.90
N THR A 101 4.86 -13.69 17.27
CA THR A 101 5.85 -14.79 17.32
C THR A 101 7.16 -14.43 16.64
N LEU A 102 7.10 -13.67 15.52
CA LEU A 102 8.31 -13.11 14.90
C LEU A 102 9.02 -12.14 15.84
N GLY A 103 8.26 -11.32 16.57
CA GLY A 103 8.81 -10.45 17.62
C GLY A 103 9.46 -11.24 18.75
N LEU A 104 8.82 -12.31 19.23
CA LEU A 104 9.34 -13.22 20.25
C LEU A 104 10.65 -13.88 19.78
N THR A 105 10.72 -14.33 18.54
CA THR A 105 11.92 -14.94 17.96
C THR A 105 13.10 -13.97 17.95
N ARG A 106 12.87 -12.71 17.60
CA ARG A 106 13.90 -11.66 17.67
C ARG A 106 14.33 -11.37 19.12
N ALA A 107 13.37 -11.44 20.06
CA ALA A 107 13.68 -11.30 21.48
C ALA A 107 14.58 -12.46 21.96
N CYS A 108 14.31 -13.71 21.53
CA CYS A 108 15.17 -14.86 21.86
C CYS A 108 16.60 -14.68 21.34
N GLU A 109 16.79 -14.05 20.19
CA GLU A 109 18.11 -13.83 19.60
C GLU A 109 18.95 -12.76 20.34
N LYS A 110 18.26 -11.76 20.92
CA LYS A 110 18.93 -10.61 21.53
C LYS A 110 18.89 -10.59 23.05
N PHE A 111 18.27 -11.61 23.64
CA PHE A 111 18.14 -11.67 25.09
C PHE A 111 19.49 -12.01 25.75
N ASP A 112 19.88 -11.20 26.70
CA ASP A 112 21.07 -11.38 27.52
C ASP A 112 20.65 -11.80 28.95
N PRO A 113 20.89 -13.05 29.32
CA PRO A 113 20.49 -13.56 30.63
C PRO A 113 21.39 -13.12 31.78
N GLU A 114 22.63 -12.68 31.50
CA GLU A 114 23.57 -12.23 32.55
C GLU A 114 23.07 -10.96 33.27
N ARG A 115 22.20 -10.20 32.61
CA ARG A 115 21.57 -9.00 33.19
C ARG A 115 20.56 -9.28 34.29
N GLY A 116 20.22 -10.53 34.58
CA GLY A 116 19.34 -10.93 35.68
C GLY A 116 17.85 -10.61 35.50
N PHE A 117 17.40 -10.06 34.34
CA PHE A 117 16.00 -9.80 34.06
C PHE A 117 15.27 -11.04 33.56
N ARG A 118 13.95 -11.10 33.87
CA ARG A 118 13.10 -12.17 33.31
C ARG A 118 12.94 -12.02 31.80
N PHE A 119 13.03 -13.12 31.07
CA PHE A 119 12.81 -13.15 29.62
C PHE A 119 11.48 -12.54 29.20
N SER A 120 10.40 -12.82 29.95
CA SER A 120 9.06 -12.29 29.66
C SER A 120 9.00 -10.75 29.65
N THR A 121 9.74 -10.08 30.53
CA THR A 121 9.81 -8.61 30.59
C THR A 121 10.45 -8.05 29.33
N TYR A 122 11.55 -8.61 28.90
CA TYR A 122 12.25 -8.22 27.68
C TYR A 122 11.47 -8.54 26.42
N ALA A 123 10.94 -9.78 26.31
CA ALA A 123 10.18 -10.24 25.15
C ALA A 123 8.89 -9.44 24.93
N THR A 124 8.21 -9.00 26.01
CA THR A 124 6.98 -8.22 25.91
C THR A 124 7.15 -6.96 25.06
N TRP A 125 8.28 -6.28 25.15
CA TRP A 125 8.56 -5.09 24.36
C TRP A 125 8.68 -5.44 22.85
N TRP A 126 9.45 -6.48 22.53
CA TRP A 126 9.63 -6.93 21.15
C TRP A 126 8.34 -7.41 20.50
N ILE A 127 7.53 -8.18 21.25
CA ILE A 127 6.22 -8.65 20.80
C ILE A 127 5.29 -7.48 20.48
N LYS A 128 5.17 -6.50 21.42
CA LYS A 128 4.36 -5.31 21.19
C LYS A 128 4.83 -4.52 19.97
N GLN A 129 6.13 -4.31 19.84
CA GLN A 129 6.72 -3.55 18.74
C GLN A 129 6.43 -4.22 17.39
N SER A 130 6.57 -5.55 17.30
CA SER A 130 6.29 -6.31 16.09
C SER A 130 4.80 -6.22 15.70
N ILE A 131 3.90 -6.43 16.66
CA ILE A 131 2.45 -6.34 16.45
C ILE A 131 2.05 -4.92 16.01
N MET A 132 2.53 -3.88 16.68
CA MET A 132 2.18 -2.49 16.31
C MET A 132 2.69 -2.14 14.91
N ARG A 133 3.89 -2.60 14.57
CA ARG A 133 4.45 -2.40 13.22
C ARG A 133 3.63 -3.12 12.16
N ALA A 134 3.24 -4.38 12.41
CA ALA A 134 2.41 -5.14 11.49
C ALA A 134 1.03 -4.47 11.29
N ILE A 135 0.42 -3.95 12.35
CA ILE A 135 -0.84 -3.19 12.25
C ILE A 135 -0.64 -1.93 11.39
N ALA A 136 0.44 -1.17 11.58
CA ALA A 136 0.71 0.01 10.78
C ALA A 136 0.93 -0.31 9.30
N ASP A 137 1.59 -1.45 9.01
CA ASP A 137 1.98 -1.84 7.66
C ASP A 137 0.86 -2.54 6.87
N GLN A 138 0.00 -3.35 7.54
CA GLN A 138 -0.90 -4.31 6.88
C GLN A 138 -2.38 -4.13 7.20
N ALA A 139 -2.74 -3.36 8.25
CA ALA A 139 -4.14 -3.26 8.69
C ALA A 139 -5.04 -2.46 7.73
N ARG A 140 -4.48 -1.73 6.78
CA ARG A 140 -5.21 -0.91 5.81
C ARG A 140 -4.94 -1.37 4.38
N THR A 141 -5.97 -1.40 3.56
CA THR A 141 -5.86 -1.69 2.13
C THR A 141 -4.92 -0.70 1.44
N ILE A 142 -5.04 0.59 1.77
CA ILE A 142 -4.11 1.63 1.32
C ILE A 142 -3.16 1.91 2.50
N ARG A 143 -1.88 1.55 2.33
CA ARG A 143 -0.84 1.73 3.35
C ARG A 143 -0.63 3.20 3.68
N LEU A 144 -0.59 3.51 4.98
CA LEU A 144 -0.21 4.82 5.49
C LEU A 144 1.17 4.77 6.17
N PRO A 145 1.98 5.84 6.09
CA PRO A 145 3.24 5.96 6.82
C PRO A 145 3.02 5.90 8.34
N VAL A 146 4.00 5.36 9.08
CA VAL A 146 3.91 5.17 10.55
C VAL A 146 3.62 6.49 11.28
N HIS A 147 4.26 7.59 10.87
CA HIS A 147 4.04 8.89 11.51
C HIS A 147 2.60 9.42 11.39
N ILE A 148 1.87 9.02 10.33
CA ILE A 148 0.44 9.36 10.20
C ILE A 148 -0.39 8.53 11.19
N HIS A 149 -0.05 7.25 11.40
CA HIS A 149 -0.71 6.42 12.42
C HIS A 149 -0.54 7.01 13.83
N ASP A 150 0.65 7.52 14.16
CA ASP A 150 0.92 8.16 15.45
C ASP A 150 0.09 9.44 15.60
N GLN A 151 0.03 10.28 14.56
CA GLN A 151 -0.80 11.49 14.54
C GLN A 151 -2.30 11.17 14.65
N LEU A 152 -2.78 10.12 13.97
CA LEU A 152 -4.16 9.66 14.07
C LEU A 152 -4.49 9.14 15.48
N ALA A 153 -3.56 8.43 16.11
CA ALA A 153 -3.74 7.96 17.49
C ALA A 153 -3.81 9.13 18.49
N LEU A 154 -2.96 10.14 18.33
CA LEU A 154 -3.02 11.39 19.13
C LEU A 154 -4.33 12.13 18.90
N MET A 155 -4.77 12.26 17.64
CA MET A 155 -6.03 12.90 17.29
C MET A 155 -7.23 12.18 17.92
N SER A 156 -7.29 10.86 17.81
CA SER A 156 -8.39 10.07 18.42
C SER A 156 -8.37 10.10 19.94
N LYS A 157 -7.20 10.28 20.57
CA LYS A 157 -7.12 10.50 22.02
C LYS A 157 -7.62 11.88 22.39
N ALA A 158 -7.17 12.93 21.70
CA ALA A 158 -7.60 14.30 21.96
C ALA A 158 -9.11 14.48 21.74
N GLU A 159 -9.67 13.84 20.70
CA GLU A 159 -11.11 13.84 20.39
C GLU A 159 -11.92 13.23 21.55
N ARG A 160 -11.52 12.08 22.07
CA ARG A 160 -12.17 11.44 23.23
C ARG A 160 -12.06 12.29 24.49
N ASP A 161 -10.88 12.85 24.75
CA ASP A 161 -10.65 13.69 25.94
C ASP A 161 -11.50 14.98 25.88
N LEU A 162 -11.64 15.60 24.71
CA LEU A 162 -12.49 16.77 24.50
C LEU A 162 -13.98 16.41 24.54
N GLN A 163 -14.40 15.32 23.94
CA GLN A 163 -15.77 14.84 23.96
C GLN A 163 -16.22 14.55 25.40
N GLN A 164 -15.32 13.97 26.22
CA GLN A 164 -15.60 13.70 27.63
C GLN A 164 -15.68 14.98 28.47
N SER A 165 -14.88 16.03 28.14
CA SER A 165 -14.90 17.30 28.87
C SER A 165 -16.02 18.24 28.44
N LEU A 166 -16.37 18.29 27.14
CA LEU A 166 -17.35 19.20 26.56
C LEU A 166 -18.77 18.62 26.49
N GLY A 167 -18.92 17.27 26.56
CA GLY A 167 -20.19 16.57 26.35
C GLY A 167 -20.75 16.62 24.94
N ARG A 168 -19.97 17.15 23.98
CA ARG A 168 -20.30 17.26 22.55
C ARG A 168 -19.09 16.92 21.69
N ASP A 169 -19.32 16.70 20.39
CA ASP A 169 -18.23 16.51 19.45
C ASP A 169 -17.40 17.79 19.31
N PRO A 170 -16.07 17.69 19.40
CA PRO A 170 -15.18 18.84 19.29
C PRO A 170 -15.13 19.41 17.88
N THR A 171 -14.99 20.73 17.77
CA THR A 171 -14.77 21.40 16.48
C THR A 171 -13.36 21.14 15.96
N LYS A 172 -13.14 21.40 14.65
CA LYS A 172 -11.81 21.24 14.03
C LYS A 172 -10.76 22.14 14.71
N GLU A 173 -11.17 23.34 15.12
CA GLU A 173 -10.31 24.34 15.76
C GLU A 173 -9.92 23.93 17.18
N GLU A 174 -10.86 23.41 17.96
CA GLU A 174 -10.62 22.87 19.30
C GLU A 174 -9.66 21.68 19.29
N LEU A 175 -9.84 20.77 18.31
CA LEU A 175 -8.91 19.66 18.10
C LEU A 175 -7.52 20.16 17.69
N ALA A 176 -7.44 21.14 16.79
CA ALA A 176 -6.20 21.73 16.33
C ALA A 176 -5.44 22.38 17.49
N ALA A 177 -6.13 23.13 18.34
CA ALA A 177 -5.57 23.76 19.53
C ALA A 177 -5.07 22.72 20.57
N LYS A 178 -5.81 21.60 20.75
CA LYS A 178 -5.43 20.54 21.71
C LYS A 178 -4.18 19.77 21.30
N ILE A 179 -3.96 19.59 19.98
CA ILE A 179 -2.85 18.80 19.42
C ILE A 179 -1.68 19.70 19.02
N ASP A 180 -1.87 21.03 19.06
CA ASP A 180 -0.89 22.03 18.60
C ASP A 180 -0.54 21.87 17.09
N VAL A 181 -1.58 21.77 16.25
CA VAL A 181 -1.45 21.56 14.81
C VAL A 181 -2.40 22.50 14.07
N LYS A 182 -2.06 22.90 12.84
CA LYS A 182 -2.94 23.72 12.01
C LYS A 182 -4.26 22.99 11.69
N PRO A 183 -5.41 23.70 11.61
CA PRO A 183 -6.73 23.09 11.35
C PRO A 183 -6.80 22.38 9.99
N GLU A 184 -6.05 22.85 8.98
CA GLU A 184 -5.91 22.18 7.69
C GLU A 184 -5.30 20.78 7.82
N ARG A 185 -4.34 20.63 8.73
CA ARG A 185 -3.71 19.35 9.00
C ARG A 185 -4.66 18.36 9.66
N VAL A 186 -5.54 18.83 10.54
CA VAL A 186 -6.59 18.00 11.16
C VAL A 186 -7.56 17.48 10.09
N GLU A 187 -7.91 18.33 9.12
CA GLU A 187 -8.77 17.90 8.01
C GLU A 187 -8.08 16.86 7.12
N PHE A 188 -6.82 17.08 6.79
CA PHE A 188 -6.02 16.09 6.07
C PHE A 188 -5.97 14.74 6.81
N LEU A 189 -5.76 14.75 8.13
CA LEU A 189 -5.75 13.54 8.95
C LEU A 189 -7.11 12.85 8.96
N LYS A 190 -8.21 13.59 9.06
CA LYS A 190 -9.58 13.02 8.99
C LYS A 190 -9.84 12.36 7.63
N ARG A 191 -9.44 12.99 6.52
CA ARG A 191 -9.55 12.37 5.18
C ARG A 191 -8.69 11.11 5.07
N SER A 192 -7.46 11.15 5.58
CA SER A 192 -6.54 9.99 5.58
C SER A 192 -7.03 8.85 6.49
N ALA A 193 -7.84 9.16 7.50
CA ALA A 193 -8.41 8.18 8.42
C ALA A 193 -9.50 7.31 7.80
N MET A 194 -10.13 7.76 6.71
CA MET A 194 -11.20 7.03 6.03
C MET A 194 -10.70 5.65 5.59
N LYS A 195 -11.52 4.64 5.83
CA LYS A 195 -11.26 3.27 5.40
C LYS A 195 -11.90 3.03 4.05
N ALA A 196 -11.27 2.19 3.23
CA ALA A 196 -11.89 1.68 2.02
C ALA A 196 -13.15 0.85 2.38
N ILE A 197 -14.22 1.04 1.62
CA ILE A 197 -15.48 0.32 1.75
C ILE A 197 -15.57 -0.64 0.56
N SER A 198 -16.09 -1.85 0.77
CA SER A 198 -16.29 -2.79 -0.33
C SER A 198 -17.36 -2.28 -1.29
N MET A 199 -17.14 -2.42 -2.58
CA MET A 199 -18.14 -2.10 -3.61
C MET A 199 -19.34 -3.07 -3.59
N GLU A 200 -19.15 -4.27 -3.05
CA GLU A 200 -20.21 -5.28 -2.87
C GLU A 200 -21.06 -5.05 -1.61
N THR A 201 -20.84 -3.93 -0.90
CA THR A 201 -21.64 -3.61 0.29
C THR A 201 -23.09 -3.34 -0.13
N GLU A 202 -24.02 -4.07 0.47
CA GLU A 202 -25.46 -3.93 0.23
C GLU A 202 -25.96 -2.55 0.73
N LEU A 203 -26.52 -1.78 -0.19
CA LEU A 203 -27.19 -0.52 0.08
C LEU A 203 -28.69 -0.81 0.20
N GLY A 204 -29.21 -0.97 1.38
CA GLY A 204 -30.66 -1.05 1.52
C GLY A 204 -31.22 -2.15 2.39
N SER A 205 -30.41 -2.99 3.00
CA SER A 205 -30.87 -3.79 4.14
C SER A 205 -30.96 -2.92 5.41
N GLY A 206 -31.67 -1.82 5.30
CA GLY A 206 -32.17 -1.07 6.45
C GLY A 206 -33.08 -1.99 7.26
N LYS A 207 -32.50 -2.82 8.15
CA LYS A 207 -33.24 -3.36 9.29
C LYS A 207 -33.77 -2.18 10.11
N THR A 208 -34.88 -1.64 9.70
CA THR A 208 -35.75 -0.88 10.60
C THR A 208 -36.10 -1.81 11.74
N LYS A 209 -35.32 -1.81 12.81
CA LYS A 209 -35.75 -2.27 14.12
C LYS A 209 -36.88 -1.34 14.55
N GLY A 210 -38.08 -1.70 14.21
CA GLY A 210 -39.24 -0.91 14.60
C GLY A 210 -40.52 -1.55 14.14
N SER A 211 -41.10 -2.36 15.03
CA SER A 211 -42.55 -2.52 15.20
C SER A 211 -43.40 -3.06 14.06
N GLY A 212 -43.86 -4.25 14.25
CA GLY A 212 -45.29 -4.58 14.00
C GLY A 212 -45.64 -5.14 12.64
N ALA A 213 -46.05 -6.42 12.68
CA ALA A 213 -47.12 -7.05 11.90
C ALA A 213 -47.04 -7.14 10.38
N GLY A 214 -46.86 -8.37 9.91
CA GLY A 214 -47.68 -8.95 8.83
C GLY A 214 -47.44 -8.43 7.42
N GLY A 215 -46.70 -9.19 6.66
CA GLY A 215 -46.66 -9.01 5.22
C GLY A 215 -45.62 -9.92 4.57
N GLY A 216 -45.94 -11.19 4.34
CA GLY A 216 -45.20 -12.11 3.51
C GLY A 216 -45.15 -11.60 2.06
N GLY A 217 -44.06 -11.05 1.65
CA GLY A 217 -43.71 -10.70 0.29
C GLY A 217 -42.37 -11.34 -0.04
N SER A 218 -42.39 -12.60 -0.46
CA SER A 218 -41.28 -13.25 -1.16
C SER A 218 -41.12 -12.59 -2.52
N GLY A 219 -40.52 -11.42 -2.53
CA GLY A 219 -40.06 -10.77 -3.76
C GLY A 219 -38.55 -10.89 -3.77
N GLY A 220 -37.99 -11.75 -4.65
CA GLY A 220 -36.55 -11.81 -4.95
C GLY A 220 -36.08 -10.50 -5.60
N GLY A 221 -36.05 -9.42 -4.79
CA GLY A 221 -35.43 -8.16 -5.16
C GLY A 221 -33.91 -8.36 -5.17
N ARG A 222 -33.30 -8.10 -6.28
CA ARG A 222 -31.86 -7.91 -6.36
C ARG A 222 -31.42 -6.96 -5.24
N GLU A 223 -30.57 -7.45 -4.37
CA GLU A 223 -29.94 -6.63 -3.37
C GLU A 223 -29.09 -5.59 -4.09
N PHE A 224 -29.43 -4.33 -3.93
CA PHE A 224 -28.67 -3.22 -4.52
C PHE A 224 -27.33 -3.10 -3.80
N THR A 225 -26.26 -3.23 -4.57
CA THR A 225 -24.89 -3.04 -4.08
C THR A 225 -24.42 -1.60 -4.30
N LEU A 226 -23.37 -1.19 -3.57
CA LEU A 226 -22.75 0.11 -3.77
C LEU A 226 -22.25 0.28 -5.22
N GLN A 227 -21.80 -0.80 -5.86
CA GLN A 227 -21.37 -0.83 -7.25
C GLN A 227 -22.46 -0.41 -8.22
N ASP A 228 -23.71 -0.83 -7.99
CA ASP A 228 -24.83 -0.50 -8.87
C ASP A 228 -25.21 0.99 -8.81
N THR A 229 -24.79 1.70 -7.75
CA THR A 229 -25.08 3.12 -7.54
C THR A 229 -23.97 4.03 -8.08
N LEU A 230 -22.75 3.51 -8.23
CA LEU A 230 -21.62 4.29 -8.71
C LEU A 230 -21.77 4.54 -10.22
N LYS A 231 -21.76 5.82 -10.59
CA LYS A 231 -21.66 6.21 -12.00
C LYS A 231 -20.30 5.79 -12.56
N ASP A 232 -20.32 5.27 -13.76
CA ASP A 232 -19.11 5.12 -14.56
C ASP A 232 -18.53 6.53 -14.83
N PRO A 233 -17.25 6.79 -14.46
CA PRO A 233 -16.60 8.07 -14.77
C PRO A 233 -16.33 8.24 -16.27
N ASP A 234 -16.35 7.15 -17.02
CA ASP A 234 -16.16 7.20 -18.46
C ASP A 234 -17.37 7.84 -19.18
N GLN A 235 -17.16 8.22 -20.41
CA GLN A 235 -18.08 9.02 -21.23
C GLN A 235 -19.51 8.49 -21.21
N ARG A 236 -20.46 9.37 -20.95
CA ARG A 236 -21.88 9.04 -21.09
C ARG A 236 -22.16 8.57 -22.51
N PRO A 237 -23.18 7.69 -22.73
CA PRO A 237 -23.55 7.26 -24.07
C PRO A 237 -23.84 8.43 -25.01
N ASP A 238 -24.44 9.51 -24.48
CA ASP A 238 -24.75 10.73 -25.21
C ASP A 238 -23.49 11.44 -25.66
N ASP A 239 -22.51 11.65 -24.74
CA ASP A 239 -21.20 12.25 -25.05
C ASP A 239 -20.41 11.41 -26.07
N MET A 240 -20.55 10.07 -26.01
CA MET A 240 -19.94 9.17 -27.00
C MET A 240 -20.59 9.32 -28.37
N ALA A 241 -21.90 9.45 -28.43
CA ALA A 241 -22.64 9.66 -29.68
C ALA A 241 -22.24 10.99 -30.31
N GLU A 242 -22.22 12.08 -29.54
CA GLU A 242 -21.80 13.42 -29.98
C GLU A 242 -20.35 13.41 -30.48
N ASN A 243 -19.43 12.80 -29.73
CA ASN A 243 -18.04 12.68 -30.14
C ASN A 243 -17.86 11.88 -31.44
N ASN A 244 -18.69 10.84 -31.66
CA ASN A 244 -18.65 10.07 -32.90
C ASN A 244 -19.21 10.90 -34.08
N MET A 245 -20.31 11.60 -33.88
CA MET A 245 -20.86 12.52 -34.88
C MET A 245 -19.85 13.61 -35.24
N LEU A 246 -19.21 14.21 -34.24
CA LEU A 246 -18.14 15.20 -34.46
C LEU A 246 -16.96 14.63 -35.27
N LYS A 247 -16.52 13.39 -35.00
CA LYS A 247 -15.47 12.72 -35.78
C LYS A 247 -15.86 12.53 -37.22
N ASP A 248 -17.10 12.13 -37.48
CA ASP A 248 -17.63 11.93 -38.82
C ASP A 248 -17.71 13.25 -39.60
N ASP A 249 -18.21 14.31 -38.96
CA ASP A 249 -18.30 15.63 -39.57
C ASP A 249 -16.93 16.25 -39.82
N ILE A 250 -15.98 16.09 -38.92
CA ILE A 250 -14.57 16.48 -39.13
C ILE A 250 -13.99 15.70 -40.31
N SER A 251 -14.26 14.40 -40.39
CA SER A 251 -13.78 13.58 -41.50
C SER A 251 -14.35 14.02 -42.86
N ARG A 252 -15.65 14.32 -42.94
CA ARG A 252 -16.31 14.89 -44.11
C ARG A 252 -15.70 16.23 -44.52
N LEU A 253 -15.47 17.11 -43.50
CA LEU A 253 -14.89 18.42 -43.72
C LEU A 253 -13.45 18.34 -44.25
N ILE A 254 -12.64 17.42 -43.74
CA ILE A 254 -11.27 17.18 -44.21
C ILE A 254 -11.27 16.63 -45.65
N CYS A 255 -12.23 15.80 -46.01
CA CYS A 255 -12.36 15.29 -47.38
C CYS A 255 -12.57 16.39 -48.45
N THR A 256 -12.98 17.60 -48.07
CA THR A 256 -13.09 18.76 -48.97
C THR A 256 -11.75 19.40 -49.32
N LEU A 257 -10.66 19.02 -48.66
CA LEU A 257 -9.30 19.51 -48.92
C LEU A 257 -8.59 18.69 -50.02
N ASN A 258 -7.50 19.27 -50.55
CA ASN A 258 -6.64 18.52 -51.48
C ASN A 258 -5.94 17.34 -50.78
N SER A 259 -5.67 16.26 -51.48
CA SER A 259 -5.08 15.05 -50.93
C SER A 259 -3.80 15.28 -50.09
N ARG A 260 -2.91 16.21 -50.48
CA ARG A 260 -1.73 16.57 -49.74
C ARG A 260 -2.05 17.39 -48.44
N GLU A 261 -2.98 18.34 -48.53
CA GLU A 261 -3.44 19.12 -47.38
C GLU A 261 -4.15 18.22 -46.36
N GLN A 262 -4.97 17.29 -46.84
CA GLN A 262 -5.66 16.30 -46.01
C GLN A 262 -4.67 15.43 -45.22
N ALA A 263 -3.66 14.87 -45.89
CA ALA A 263 -2.67 14.02 -45.25
C ALA A 263 -1.83 14.80 -44.24
N VAL A 264 -1.48 16.07 -44.50
CA VAL A 264 -0.74 16.93 -43.52
C VAL A 264 -1.59 17.19 -42.30
N ILE A 265 -2.87 17.55 -42.40
CA ILE A 265 -3.79 17.81 -41.30
C ILE A 265 -4.01 16.54 -40.49
N ARG A 266 -4.30 15.40 -41.13
CA ARG A 266 -4.49 14.12 -40.42
C ARG A 266 -3.28 13.73 -39.57
N MET A 267 -2.07 13.84 -40.10
CA MET A 267 -0.84 13.55 -39.34
C MET A 267 -0.54 14.58 -38.28
N ARG A 268 -0.81 15.86 -38.54
CA ARG A 268 -0.53 16.96 -37.59
C ARG A 268 -1.35 16.82 -36.32
N PHE A 269 -2.63 16.53 -36.46
CA PHE A 269 -3.56 16.39 -35.34
C PHE A 269 -3.72 14.94 -34.85
N GLY A 270 -3.06 13.97 -35.52
CA GLY A 270 -3.11 12.57 -35.10
C GLY A 270 -4.50 11.94 -35.26
N LEU A 271 -5.27 12.34 -36.30
CA LEU A 271 -6.65 11.90 -36.47
C LEU A 271 -6.77 10.41 -36.79
N ASP A 272 -5.74 9.82 -37.40
CA ASP A 272 -5.70 8.40 -37.73
C ASP A 272 -5.06 7.55 -36.64
N ASP A 273 -3.90 7.99 -36.11
CA ASP A 273 -3.06 7.23 -35.18
C ASP A 273 -3.24 7.67 -33.70
N GLY A 274 -4.05 8.70 -33.42
CA GLY A 274 -4.19 9.30 -32.07
C GLY A 274 -2.93 10.03 -31.58
N LYS A 275 -1.85 10.10 -32.37
CA LYS A 275 -0.58 10.74 -31.99
C LYS A 275 -0.25 11.90 -32.92
N PRO A 276 -0.26 13.16 -32.42
CA PRO A 276 0.10 14.33 -33.22
C PRO A 276 1.60 14.28 -33.60
N LYS A 277 1.89 14.54 -34.88
CA LYS A 277 3.28 14.57 -35.39
C LYS A 277 3.79 16.00 -35.52
N THR A 278 5.10 16.15 -35.36
CA THR A 278 5.75 17.45 -35.54
C THR A 278 5.87 17.85 -37.02
N LEU A 279 5.96 19.16 -37.29
CA LEU A 279 6.12 19.65 -38.69
C LEU A 279 7.37 19.08 -39.38
N GLU A 280 8.40 18.80 -38.58
CA GLU A 280 9.66 18.23 -39.08
C GLU A 280 9.52 16.76 -39.48
N GLU A 281 8.83 15.96 -38.66
CA GLU A 281 8.54 14.55 -38.97
C GLU A 281 7.65 14.41 -40.19
N ILE A 282 6.64 15.28 -40.31
CA ILE A 282 5.78 15.33 -41.51
C ILE A 282 6.61 15.73 -42.74
N GLY A 283 7.53 16.72 -42.55
CA GLY A 283 8.44 17.15 -43.63
C GLY A 283 9.33 16.03 -44.12
N ARG A 284 9.89 15.23 -43.21
CA ARG A 284 10.71 14.03 -43.57
C ARG A 284 9.88 13.01 -44.36
N ARG A 285 8.63 12.76 -43.99
CA ARG A 285 7.76 11.80 -44.65
C ARG A 285 7.38 12.23 -46.08
N PHE A 286 7.20 13.53 -46.31
CA PHE A 286 6.87 14.08 -47.65
C PHE A 286 8.10 14.57 -48.44
N SER A 287 9.30 14.42 -47.90
CA SER A 287 10.56 14.92 -48.49
C SER A 287 10.52 16.42 -48.78
N VAL A 288 9.95 17.22 -47.85
CA VAL A 288 9.75 18.67 -48.00
C VAL A 288 10.28 19.38 -46.73
N THR A 289 10.65 20.64 -46.90
CA THR A 289 11.11 21.48 -45.77
C THR A 289 10.01 21.74 -44.75
N ARG A 290 10.37 21.92 -43.47
CA ARG A 290 9.48 22.27 -42.35
C ARG A 290 8.60 23.47 -42.71
N GLU A 291 9.19 24.50 -43.30
CA GLU A 291 8.46 25.73 -43.67
C GLU A 291 7.41 25.49 -44.73
N ARG A 292 7.69 24.60 -45.67
CA ARG A 292 6.70 24.24 -46.69
C ARG A 292 5.50 23.50 -46.09
N ILE A 293 5.72 22.63 -45.12
CA ILE A 293 4.61 21.97 -44.40
C ILE A 293 3.80 23.00 -43.61
N ARG A 294 4.44 23.99 -42.96
CA ARG A 294 3.76 25.08 -42.25
C ARG A 294 2.86 25.90 -43.21
N GLN A 295 3.34 26.18 -44.44
CA GLN A 295 2.55 26.87 -45.44
C GLN A 295 1.34 26.05 -45.88
N ILE A 296 1.50 24.73 -46.04
CA ILE A 296 0.40 23.81 -46.42
C ILE A 296 -0.63 23.77 -45.29
N GLU A 297 -0.21 23.63 -44.05
CA GLU A 297 -1.05 23.65 -42.85
C GLU A 297 -1.86 24.95 -42.79
N ALA A 298 -1.19 26.10 -42.90
CA ALA A 298 -1.86 27.42 -42.83
C ALA A 298 -2.91 27.60 -43.95
N ARG A 299 -2.59 27.16 -45.16
CA ARG A 299 -3.57 27.19 -46.29
C ARG A 299 -4.75 26.26 -46.06
N ALA A 300 -4.49 25.05 -45.55
CA ALA A 300 -5.54 24.09 -45.24
C ALA A 300 -6.48 24.63 -44.13
N LEU A 301 -5.93 25.15 -43.03
CA LEU A 301 -6.70 25.76 -41.97
C LEU A 301 -7.50 26.98 -42.44
N HIS A 302 -6.91 27.82 -43.30
CA HIS A 302 -7.64 28.95 -43.90
C HIS A 302 -8.84 28.48 -44.74
N LYS A 303 -8.68 27.42 -45.55
CA LYS A 303 -9.79 26.84 -46.29
C LYS A 303 -10.88 26.26 -45.40
N LEU A 304 -10.51 25.60 -44.31
CA LEU A 304 -11.46 25.04 -43.35
C LEU A 304 -12.26 26.12 -42.58
N ARG A 305 -11.67 27.30 -42.35
CA ARG A 305 -12.35 28.44 -41.71
C ARG A 305 -13.40 29.14 -42.55
N GLN A 306 -13.48 28.81 -43.84
CA GLN A 306 -14.47 29.43 -44.73
C GLN A 306 -15.91 29.08 -44.29
N PRO A 307 -16.84 30.05 -44.22
CA PRO A 307 -18.18 29.83 -43.63
C PRO A 307 -18.97 28.71 -44.28
N TYR A 308 -18.86 28.56 -45.59
CA TYR A 308 -19.59 27.51 -46.34
C TYR A 308 -19.07 26.08 -46.04
N ARG A 309 -17.88 25.92 -45.50
CA ARG A 309 -17.31 24.63 -45.08
C ARG A 309 -17.49 24.37 -43.60
N ASN A 310 -17.44 25.39 -42.77
CA ASN A 310 -17.46 25.30 -41.33
C ASN A 310 -18.88 25.13 -40.73
N HIS A 311 -19.91 25.18 -41.60
CA HIS A 311 -21.31 25.19 -41.14
C HIS A 311 -21.68 23.96 -40.30
N SER A 312 -21.20 22.75 -40.67
CA SER A 312 -21.53 21.50 -39.98
C SER A 312 -20.84 21.35 -38.58
N VAL A 313 -19.71 22.05 -38.40
CA VAL A 313 -18.90 21.91 -37.17
C VAL A 313 -19.14 23.06 -36.19
N LYS A 314 -19.83 24.11 -36.66
CA LYS A 314 -20.04 25.33 -35.86
C LYS A 314 -20.89 25.06 -34.60
N CYS A 315 -21.88 24.18 -34.69
CA CYS A 315 -22.76 23.79 -33.59
C CYS A 315 -21.97 23.28 -32.37
N TYR A 316 -20.93 22.48 -32.61
CA TYR A 316 -20.12 21.89 -31.53
C TYR A 316 -19.20 22.90 -30.81
N VAL A 317 -19.00 24.10 -31.37
CA VAL A 317 -18.14 25.13 -30.77
C VAL A 317 -18.94 26.04 -29.85
N GLU A 318 -20.26 26.18 -30.10
CA GLU A 318 -21.14 27.02 -29.26
C GLU A 318 -21.49 26.36 -27.92
N ASP A 319 -21.25 25.04 -27.79
CA ASP A 319 -21.51 24.25 -26.59
C ASP A 319 -20.25 24.07 -25.69
N LEU A 320 -19.12 24.70 -26.03
CA LEU A 320 -17.88 24.75 -25.24
C LEU A 320 -17.72 26.07 -24.52
#